data_bc71bce9ae08fe6210bd608ff4f0c459
#
_entry.id   bc71bce9ae08fe6210bd608ff4f0c459
#
_cell.length_a   1.000
_cell.length_b   1.000
_cell.length_c   1.000
_cell.angle_alpha   90.00
_cell.angle_beta   90.00
_cell.angle_gamma   90.00
#
_symmetry.space_group_name_H-M   'P 1'
#
loop_
_entity.id
_entity.type
_entity.pdbx_description
1 polymer ?
#
loop_
_entity_poly.entity_id
_entity_poly.type
_entity_poly.pdbx_seq_one_letter_code
_entity_poly.pdbx_strand_id
1 'polypeptide(L)'
;MIKYILIEDERFAYEEVKRMMKKLRADYQMSGWAVSIEQAVELLKQENIDLMIVDIRLSDGLSFEIFEQYPVDIPIIFTTAYDEYALKAFKLNSMDYLLKPIDEKELDAALCKFERRNCPTPKTPAYRQLEETYL
;
A
#
# COMPACT_ATOMS: atom_id res chain seq x y z
N MET A 1 -6.12 14.95 -6.25
CA MET A 1 -6.59 14.14 -5.12
C MET A 1 -6.04 12.72 -5.22
N ILE A 2 -5.46 12.24 -4.16
CA ILE A 2 -4.90 10.89 -4.12
C ILE A 2 -6.03 9.88 -3.97
N LYS A 3 -6.05 8.90 -4.85
CA LYS A 3 -7.01 7.81 -4.80
C LYS A 3 -6.31 6.52 -4.41
N TYR A 4 -6.87 5.82 -3.42
CA TYR A 4 -6.29 4.57 -2.98
C TYR A 4 -7.35 3.48 -2.92
N ILE A 5 -6.90 2.23 -2.97
CA ILE A 5 -7.78 1.08 -2.74
C ILE A 5 -7.24 0.25 -1.60
N LEU A 6 -8.15 -0.43 -0.92
CA LEU A 6 -7.84 -1.37 0.15
C LEU A 6 -8.13 -2.77 -0.34
N ILE A 7 -7.17 -3.67 -0.16
CA ILE A 7 -7.35 -5.07 -0.48
C ILE A 7 -7.15 -5.85 0.81
N GLU A 8 -8.26 -6.28 1.39
CA GLU A 8 -8.30 -6.89 2.73
C GLU A 8 -9.59 -7.70 2.85
N ASP A 9 -9.47 -8.98 3.18
CA ASP A 9 -10.65 -9.86 3.28
C ASP A 9 -11.30 -9.86 4.65
N GLU A 10 -10.63 -9.33 5.67
CA GLU A 10 -11.18 -9.29 7.01
C GLU A 10 -11.78 -7.92 7.30
N ARG A 11 -13.07 -7.92 7.58
CA ARG A 11 -13.79 -6.66 7.74
C ARG A 11 -13.25 -5.79 8.88
N PHE A 12 -12.89 -6.40 10.00
CA PHE A 12 -12.36 -5.63 11.12
C PHE A 12 -11.08 -4.91 10.74
N ALA A 13 -10.16 -5.62 10.07
CA ALA A 13 -8.91 -5.02 9.62
C ALA A 13 -9.16 -3.90 8.60
N TYR A 14 -10.11 -4.13 7.69
CA TYR A 14 -10.51 -3.11 6.73
C TYR A 14 -11.00 -1.84 7.43
N GLU A 15 -11.89 -2.00 8.40
CA GLU A 15 -12.44 -0.85 9.12
C GLU A 15 -11.36 -0.08 9.87
N GLU A 16 -10.40 -0.80 10.46
CA GLU A 16 -9.30 -0.18 11.18
C GLU A 16 -8.43 0.69 10.27
N VAL A 17 -8.04 0.14 9.12
CA VAL A 17 -7.20 0.88 8.18
C VAL A 17 -7.97 2.07 7.61
N LYS A 18 -9.23 1.87 7.29
CA LYS A 18 -10.07 2.94 6.78
C LYS A 18 -10.17 4.09 7.77
N ARG A 19 -10.35 3.76 9.05
CA ARG A 19 -10.40 4.76 10.12
C ARG A 19 -9.11 5.53 10.23
N MET A 20 -7.98 4.82 10.19
CA MET A 20 -6.67 5.46 10.26
C MET A 20 -6.42 6.37 9.07
N MET A 21 -6.80 5.93 7.88
CA MET A 21 -6.62 6.74 6.68
C MET A 21 -7.43 8.02 6.74
N LYS A 22 -8.66 7.95 7.22
CA LYS A 22 -9.49 9.14 7.40
C LYS A 22 -8.86 10.13 8.37
N LYS A 23 -8.25 9.61 9.42
CA LYS A 23 -7.61 10.45 10.43
C LYS A 23 -6.31 11.06 9.91
N LEU A 24 -5.50 10.28 9.23
CA LEU A 24 -4.16 10.68 8.81
C LEU A 24 -4.16 11.46 7.49
N ARG A 25 -5.05 11.13 6.59
CA ARG A 25 -5.13 11.74 5.26
C ARG A 25 -6.59 11.90 4.86
N ALA A 26 -7.26 12.87 5.47
CA ALA A 26 -8.68 13.10 5.25
C ALA A 26 -9.00 13.46 3.80
N ASP A 27 -8.02 14.00 3.07
CA ASP A 27 -8.21 14.40 1.68
C ASP A 27 -7.97 13.29 0.66
N TYR A 28 -7.49 12.12 1.11
CA TYR A 28 -7.37 10.97 0.22
C TYR A 28 -8.74 10.35 0.00
N GLN A 29 -8.98 9.86 -1.20
CA GLN A 29 -10.24 9.24 -1.55
C GLN A 29 -10.06 7.73 -1.70
N MET A 30 -10.86 6.96 -0.96
CA MET A 30 -10.86 5.50 -1.16
C MET A 30 -11.74 5.18 -2.36
N SER A 31 -11.13 4.61 -3.39
CA SER A 31 -11.82 4.31 -4.64
C SER A 31 -12.41 2.93 -4.68
N GLY A 32 -12.02 2.06 -3.77
CA GLY A 32 -12.58 0.72 -3.73
C GLY A 32 -12.02 -0.14 -2.62
N TRP A 33 -12.72 -1.23 -2.35
CA TRP A 33 -12.33 -2.25 -1.40
C TRP A 33 -12.53 -3.61 -2.03
N ALA A 34 -11.48 -4.41 -2.08
CA ALA A 34 -11.54 -5.77 -2.60
C ALA A 34 -11.23 -6.76 -1.49
N VAL A 35 -11.91 -7.90 -1.50
CA VAL A 35 -11.72 -8.94 -0.49
C VAL A 35 -11.02 -10.17 -1.07
N SER A 36 -10.67 -10.15 -2.34
CA SER A 36 -10.07 -11.29 -3.02
C SER A 36 -9.15 -10.82 -4.13
N ILE A 37 -8.31 -11.74 -4.62
CA ILE A 37 -7.44 -11.47 -5.75
C ILE A 37 -8.27 -11.09 -6.98
N GLU A 38 -9.34 -11.83 -7.22
CA GLU A 38 -10.19 -11.58 -8.37
C GLU A 38 -10.81 -10.18 -8.33
N GLN A 39 -11.36 -9.79 -7.19
CA GLN A 39 -11.94 -8.45 -7.05
C GLN A 39 -10.90 -7.36 -7.19
N ALA A 40 -9.69 -7.60 -6.68
CA ALA A 40 -8.61 -6.63 -6.77
C ALA A 40 -8.22 -6.39 -8.23
N VAL A 41 -8.10 -7.45 -9.01
CA VAL A 41 -7.78 -7.32 -10.43
C VAL A 41 -8.86 -6.51 -11.17
N GLU A 42 -10.12 -6.77 -10.84
CA GLU A 42 -11.22 -6.02 -11.45
C GLU A 42 -11.16 -4.54 -11.08
N LEU A 43 -10.86 -4.21 -9.84
CA LEU A 43 -10.72 -2.81 -9.43
C LEU A 43 -9.60 -2.12 -10.19
N LEU A 44 -8.47 -2.81 -10.36
CA LEU A 44 -7.33 -2.23 -11.08
C LEU A 44 -7.66 -1.93 -12.54
N LYS A 45 -8.54 -2.71 -13.14
CA LYS A 45 -8.95 -2.49 -14.53
C LYS A 45 -9.88 -1.31 -14.69
N GLN A 46 -10.63 -0.97 -13.65
CA GLN A 46 -11.70 0.01 -13.74
C GLN A 46 -11.36 1.38 -13.20
N GLU A 47 -10.39 1.47 -12.29
CA GLU A 47 -10.11 2.70 -11.55
C GLU A 47 -8.70 3.21 -11.78
N ASN A 48 -8.56 4.53 -11.74
CA ASN A 48 -7.23 5.15 -11.69
C ASN A 48 -6.81 5.23 -10.23
N ILE A 49 -5.77 4.49 -9.89
CA ILE A 49 -5.35 4.30 -8.50
C ILE A 49 -3.94 4.87 -8.33
N ASP A 50 -3.74 5.62 -7.26
CA ASP A 50 -2.44 6.21 -6.94
C ASP A 50 -1.69 5.42 -5.90
N LEU A 51 -2.39 4.66 -5.07
CA LEU A 51 -1.79 3.94 -3.95
C LEU A 51 -2.64 2.71 -3.63
N MET A 52 -1.97 1.61 -3.30
CA MET A 52 -2.65 0.40 -2.85
C MET A 52 -2.21 0.02 -1.46
N ILE A 53 -3.16 -0.33 -0.60
CA ILE A 53 -2.88 -0.89 0.71
C ILE A 53 -3.42 -2.31 0.69
N VAL A 54 -2.54 -3.30 0.80
CA VAL A 54 -2.84 -4.68 0.40
C VAL A 54 -2.42 -5.66 1.48
N ASP A 55 -3.36 -6.44 1.99
CA ASP A 55 -3.02 -7.58 2.85
C ASP A 55 -2.40 -8.67 1.99
N ILE A 56 -1.32 -9.25 2.48
CA ILE A 56 -0.62 -10.28 1.72
C ILE A 56 -1.43 -11.57 1.61
N ARG A 57 -2.11 -11.99 2.68
CA ARG A 57 -2.91 -13.23 2.66
C ARG A 57 -4.38 -12.93 2.52
N LEU A 58 -4.95 -13.40 1.43
CA LEU A 58 -6.37 -13.26 1.15
C LEU A 58 -7.01 -14.64 1.15
N SER A 59 -8.34 -14.69 1.16
CA SER A 59 -9.06 -15.95 1.21
C SER A 59 -8.77 -16.86 0.02
N ASP A 60 -8.46 -16.28 -1.13
CA ASP A 60 -8.22 -17.05 -2.35
C ASP A 60 -6.73 -17.16 -2.72
N GLY A 61 -5.82 -16.76 -1.83
CA GLY A 61 -4.40 -16.92 -2.06
C GLY A 61 -3.57 -15.76 -1.58
N LEU A 62 -2.32 -15.70 -2.02
CA LEU A 62 -1.43 -14.59 -1.70
C LEU A 62 -1.65 -13.45 -2.68
N SER A 63 -1.72 -12.24 -2.16
CA SER A 63 -2.01 -11.07 -3.00
C SER A 63 -0.92 -10.79 -4.03
N PHE A 64 0.26 -11.37 -3.89
CA PHE A 64 1.29 -11.25 -4.93
C PHE A 64 0.80 -11.73 -6.29
N GLU A 65 -0.16 -12.65 -6.30
CA GLU A 65 -0.75 -13.15 -7.54
C GLU A 65 -1.51 -12.09 -8.31
N ILE A 66 -1.99 -11.05 -7.63
CA ILE A 66 -2.64 -9.92 -8.31
C ILE A 66 -1.71 -9.33 -9.35
N PHE A 67 -0.44 -9.15 -8.95
CA PHE A 67 0.53 -8.45 -9.79
C PHE A 67 1.14 -9.36 -10.84
N GLU A 68 0.99 -10.68 -10.67
CA GLU A 68 1.33 -11.63 -11.72
C GLU A 68 0.29 -11.61 -12.83
N GLN A 69 -0.99 -11.48 -12.45
CA GLN A 69 -2.09 -11.43 -13.41
C GLN A 69 -2.24 -10.05 -14.06
N TYR A 70 -1.97 -9.01 -13.30
CA TYR A 70 -2.19 -7.64 -13.78
C TYR A 70 -1.06 -6.76 -13.26
N PRO A 71 0.09 -6.76 -13.94
CA PRO A 71 1.22 -5.95 -13.51
C PRO A 71 0.88 -4.46 -13.49
N VAL A 72 1.26 -3.79 -12.41
CA VAL A 72 1.01 -2.36 -12.26
C VAL A 72 2.28 -1.68 -11.75
N ASP A 73 2.36 -0.38 -12.00
CA ASP A 73 3.44 0.44 -11.48
C ASP A 73 2.89 1.43 -10.45
N ILE A 74 2.07 0.92 -9.55
CA ILE A 74 1.43 1.70 -8.50
C ILE A 74 2.12 1.38 -7.18
N PRO A 75 2.46 2.39 -6.37
CA PRO A 75 3.06 2.15 -5.05
C PRO A 75 2.14 1.31 -4.16
N ILE A 76 2.73 0.37 -3.43
CA ILE A 76 2.00 -0.58 -2.63
C ILE A 76 2.50 -0.53 -1.19
N ILE A 77 1.59 -0.43 -0.24
CA ILE A 77 1.88 -0.65 1.17
C ILE A 77 1.29 -1.99 1.54
N PHE A 78 2.15 -2.96 1.83
CA PHE A 78 1.68 -4.29 2.22
C PHE A 78 1.39 -4.35 3.71
N THR A 79 0.35 -5.05 4.08
CA THR A 79 0.03 -5.34 5.48
C THR A 79 -0.07 -6.86 5.65
N THR A 80 0.31 -7.37 6.81
CA THR A 80 0.21 -8.79 7.07
C THR A 80 0.44 -9.11 8.55
N ALA A 81 -0.05 -10.26 8.99
CA ALA A 81 0.26 -10.79 10.31
C ALA A 81 1.59 -11.57 10.31
N TYR A 82 2.23 -11.73 9.16
CA TYR A 82 3.40 -12.61 9.00
C TYR A 82 4.58 -11.84 8.41
N ASP A 83 5.73 -11.87 9.11
CA ASP A 83 6.91 -11.14 8.66
C ASP A 83 7.74 -11.89 7.60
N GLU A 84 7.39 -13.14 7.33
CA GLU A 84 8.14 -13.98 6.38
C GLU A 84 8.05 -13.50 4.93
N TYR A 85 7.12 -12.58 4.64
CA TYR A 85 6.92 -12.10 3.27
C TYR A 85 7.65 -10.80 2.94
N ALA A 86 8.40 -10.24 3.89
CA ALA A 86 9.04 -8.94 3.70
C ALA A 86 9.95 -8.93 2.48
N LEU A 87 10.76 -9.97 2.31
CA LEU A 87 11.70 -10.03 1.19
C LEU A 87 11.00 -10.07 -0.15
N LYS A 88 9.91 -10.82 -0.24
CA LYS A 88 9.14 -10.90 -1.48
C LYS A 88 8.45 -9.58 -1.80
N ALA A 89 8.01 -8.87 -0.77
CA ALA A 89 7.38 -7.57 -0.96
C ALA A 89 8.36 -6.56 -1.56
N PHE A 90 9.65 -6.65 -1.22
CA PHE A 90 10.66 -5.77 -1.78
C PHE A 90 10.87 -5.96 -3.28
N LYS A 91 10.55 -7.11 -3.80
CA LYS A 91 10.69 -7.39 -5.23
C LYS A 91 9.60 -6.76 -6.07
N LEU A 92 8.55 -6.27 -5.41
CA LEU A 92 7.49 -5.52 -6.04
C LEU A 92 7.69 -4.04 -5.76
N ASN A 93 6.87 -3.20 -6.34
CA ASN A 93 6.96 -1.76 -6.14
C ASN A 93 6.34 -1.36 -4.80
N SER A 94 6.85 -1.94 -3.70
CA SER A 94 6.29 -1.66 -2.38
C SER A 94 6.96 -0.46 -1.75
N MET A 95 6.14 0.39 -1.12
CA MET A 95 6.62 1.53 -0.36
C MET A 95 6.98 1.13 1.05
N ASP A 96 6.24 0.18 1.60
CA ASP A 96 6.47 -0.24 2.97
C ASP A 96 5.79 -1.59 3.22
N TYR A 97 6.07 -2.15 4.38
CA TYR A 97 5.61 -3.47 4.79
C TYR A 97 5.26 -3.35 6.28
N LEU A 98 3.98 -3.42 6.59
CA LEU A 98 3.49 -3.19 7.94
C LEU A 98 2.94 -4.47 8.54
N LEU A 99 3.37 -4.78 9.76
CA LEU A 99 2.85 -5.95 10.48
C LEU A 99 1.58 -5.58 11.23
N LYS A 100 0.63 -6.50 11.26
CA LYS A 100 -0.59 -6.35 12.04
C LYS A 100 -0.32 -6.68 13.51
N PRO A 101 -0.96 -6.00 14.44
CA PRO A 101 -1.90 -4.91 14.23
C PRO A 101 -1.20 -3.65 13.75
N ILE A 102 -1.82 -2.96 12.81
CA ILE A 102 -1.20 -1.78 12.19
C ILE A 102 -1.06 -0.67 13.22
N ASP A 103 0.15 -0.15 13.34
CA ASP A 103 0.42 1.01 14.16
C ASP A 103 0.20 2.27 13.35
N GLU A 104 -0.59 3.19 13.89
CA GLU A 104 -0.93 4.43 13.21
C GLU A 104 0.30 5.23 12.80
N LYS A 105 1.33 5.25 13.66
CA LYS A 105 2.57 5.98 13.36
C LYS A 105 3.33 5.34 12.20
N GLU A 106 3.32 4.02 12.14
CA GLU A 106 3.97 3.31 11.05
C GLU A 106 3.25 3.53 9.73
N LEU A 107 1.92 3.54 9.76
CA LEU A 107 1.14 3.84 8.58
C LEU A 107 1.42 5.27 8.11
N ASP A 108 1.45 6.21 9.05
CA ASP A 108 1.75 7.60 8.70
C ASP A 108 3.13 7.72 8.05
N ALA A 109 4.13 7.02 8.59
CA ALA A 109 5.47 7.03 8.02
C ALA A 109 5.48 6.47 6.59
N ALA A 110 4.72 5.41 6.35
CA ALA A 110 4.60 4.83 5.02
C ALA A 110 3.95 5.80 4.04
N LEU A 111 2.92 6.51 4.50
CA LEU A 111 2.25 7.51 3.67
C LEU A 111 3.19 8.68 3.36
N CYS A 112 4.01 9.07 4.32
CA CYS A 112 5.00 10.12 4.08
C CYS A 112 6.01 9.68 3.03
N LYS A 113 6.45 8.43 3.06
CA LYS A 113 7.34 7.90 2.02
C LYS A 113 6.68 7.96 0.65
N PHE A 114 5.43 7.55 0.58
CA PHE A 114 4.67 7.59 -0.65
C PHE A 114 4.58 9.02 -1.18
N GLU A 115 4.28 9.97 -0.32
CA GLU A 115 4.12 11.37 -0.70
C GLU A 115 5.42 11.97 -1.21
N ARG A 116 6.53 11.66 -0.57
CA ARG A 116 7.84 12.14 -1.02
C ARG A 116 8.19 11.58 -2.40
N ARG A 117 7.93 10.29 -2.60
CA ARG A 117 8.21 9.65 -3.88
C ARG A 117 7.34 10.19 -4.99
N ASN A 118 6.09 10.55 -4.66
CA ASN A 118 5.11 11.03 -5.61
C ASN A 118 5.17 12.54 -5.80
N CYS A 119 6.01 13.23 -5.04
CA CYS A 119 6.10 14.67 -5.07
C CYS A 119 6.99 15.12 -6.23
N PRO A 120 6.55 16.05 -7.08
CA PRO A 120 7.36 16.52 -8.19
C PRO A 120 8.47 17.50 -7.77
N THR A 121 8.52 17.87 -6.51
CA THR A 121 9.51 18.84 -6.02
C THR A 121 10.91 18.31 -6.16
N PRO A 122 11.86 19.10 -6.66
CA PRO A 122 13.24 18.68 -6.76
C PRO A 122 13.81 18.34 -5.39
N LYS A 123 14.60 17.27 -5.33
CA LYS A 123 15.22 16.85 -4.09
C LYS A 123 16.50 17.62 -3.84
N THR A 124 16.76 17.89 -2.57
CA THR A 124 18.02 18.51 -2.20
C THR A 124 19.13 17.46 -2.23
N PRO A 125 20.37 17.88 -2.44
CA PRO A 125 21.49 16.93 -2.40
C PRO A 125 21.57 16.17 -1.07
N ALA A 126 21.32 16.86 0.04
CA ALA A 126 21.36 16.20 1.34
C ALA A 126 20.31 15.10 1.45
N TYR A 127 19.14 15.35 0.92
CA TYR A 127 18.09 14.36 0.92
C TYR A 127 18.49 13.12 0.14
N ARG A 128 19.09 13.32 -1.03
CA ARG A 128 19.56 12.20 -1.84
C ARG A 128 20.63 11.40 -1.14
N GLN A 129 21.52 12.07 -0.44
CA GLN A 129 22.57 11.39 0.30
C GLN A 129 21.98 10.49 1.39
N LEU A 130 20.93 10.95 2.05
CA LEU A 130 20.26 10.12 3.05
C LEU A 130 19.66 8.88 2.43
N GLU A 131 19.01 9.02 1.30
CA GLU A 131 18.43 7.87 0.61
C GLU A 131 19.51 6.87 0.21
N GLU A 132 20.62 7.35 -0.33
CA GLU A 132 21.72 6.49 -0.74
C GLU A 132 22.33 5.77 0.45
N THR A 133 22.41 6.42 1.59
CA THR A 133 22.98 5.83 2.79
C THR A 133 22.17 4.63 3.27
N TYR A 134 20.87 4.68 3.13
CA TYR A 134 19.99 3.63 3.64
C TYR A 134 19.67 2.55 2.60
N LEU A 135 20.14 2.71 1.40
CA LEU A 135 19.98 1.69 0.39
C LEU A 135 21.22 0.82 0.32
#